data_3bddb15ad165769b9b015f5aaa57bc6f
#
_entry.id   3bddb15ad165769b9b015f5aaa57bc6f
#
_cell.length_a   1.000
_cell.length_b   1.000
_cell.length_c   1.000
_cell.angle_alpha   90.00
_cell.angle_beta   90.00
_cell.angle_gamma   90.00
#
_symmetry.space_group_name_H-M   'P 1'
#
loop_
_entity.id
_entity.type
_entity.pdbx_description
1 polymer ?
#
loop_
_entity_poly.entity_id
_entity_poly.type
_entity_poly.pdbx_seq_one_letter_code
_entity_poly.pdbx_strand_id
1 'polypeptide(L)'
;MGSYLNPGSKGFQESLNSEIYVDKTGLIEKTNAVLNTRQKFICVSRPRRFGKSMAADMLAAYYDRGENSASLFSSLKIHYVSSYQQHLNQYDVIKVNMQEFLSMTHSMDEMLTMLQKYLVFDLTDHFQNVRFRDKNNLIQVMKDIYAKTNRSFVILIDEWDCLFREYQQNQDAQKKYLDFLRAWLKDKDYVALAYMTGILPIKKYGSHSALNMFTEYSMTCLLYTSPSPRDLSTS
;
A
#
# COMPACT_ATOMS: atom_id res chain seq x y z
N MET A 1 8.74 4.40 -14.96
CA MET A 1 7.43 4.30 -14.29
C MET A 1 6.75 3.04 -14.78
N GLY A 2 6.37 2.15 -13.86
CA GLY A 2 5.53 0.99 -14.16
C GLY A 2 4.07 1.29 -13.84
N SER A 3 3.17 0.37 -14.18
CA SER A 3 1.75 0.51 -13.82
C SER A 3 1.53 0.37 -12.31
N TYR A 4 2.32 -0.47 -11.66
CA TYR A 4 2.22 -0.80 -10.23
C TYR A 4 3.49 -0.45 -9.45
N LEU A 5 4.64 -0.32 -10.13
CA LEU A 5 5.91 0.10 -9.55
C LEU A 5 6.15 1.57 -9.84
N ASN A 6 6.41 2.35 -8.79
CA ASN A 6 6.66 3.79 -8.86
C ASN A 6 5.57 4.51 -9.69
N PRO A 7 4.30 4.49 -9.22
CA PRO A 7 3.15 4.96 -9.98
C PRO A 7 3.10 6.49 -10.15
N GLY A 8 3.97 7.21 -9.47
CA GLY A 8 4.03 8.67 -9.51
C GLY A 8 2.98 9.35 -8.64
N SER A 9 2.82 10.66 -8.84
CA SER A 9 2.02 11.54 -7.98
C SER A 9 0.66 11.94 -8.53
N LYS A 10 0.28 11.49 -9.74
CA LYS A 10 -0.93 11.95 -10.44
C LYS A 10 -2.20 11.83 -9.61
N GLY A 11 -2.44 10.69 -8.95
CA GLY A 11 -3.64 10.48 -8.11
C GLY A 11 -3.71 11.45 -6.93
N PHE A 12 -2.55 11.79 -6.35
CA PHE A 12 -2.48 12.78 -5.30
C PHE A 12 -2.69 14.21 -5.82
N GLN A 13 -2.15 14.55 -6.99
CA GLN A 13 -2.39 15.84 -7.64
C GLN A 13 -3.88 16.04 -7.92
N GLU A 14 -4.58 15.04 -8.44
CA GLU A 14 -6.03 15.07 -8.66
C GLU A 14 -6.78 15.31 -7.35
N SER A 15 -6.31 14.69 -6.25
CA SER A 15 -6.90 14.90 -4.92
C SER A 15 -6.70 16.32 -4.40
N LEU A 16 -5.52 16.92 -4.61
CA LEU A 16 -5.21 18.31 -4.23
C LEU A 16 -6.02 19.33 -5.03
N ASN A 17 -6.31 19.02 -6.29
CA ASN A 17 -7.08 19.88 -7.19
C ASN A 17 -8.61 19.77 -6.96
N SER A 18 -9.06 18.92 -6.04
CA SER A 18 -10.48 18.80 -5.72
C SER A 18 -10.98 20.05 -5.01
N GLU A 19 -12.24 20.42 -5.24
CA GLU A 19 -12.90 21.59 -4.63
C GLU A 19 -12.78 21.61 -3.10
N ILE A 20 -12.82 20.42 -2.49
CA ILE A 20 -12.62 20.24 -1.05
C ILE A 20 -11.49 19.22 -0.85
N TYR A 21 -10.36 19.66 -0.34
CA TYR A 21 -9.26 18.83 0.09
C TYR A 21 -9.02 18.98 1.61
N VAL A 22 -9.01 17.88 2.32
CA VAL A 22 -8.66 17.84 3.75
C VAL A 22 -7.24 17.29 3.89
N ASP A 23 -6.34 18.09 4.45
CA ASP A 23 -4.96 17.70 4.69
C ASP A 23 -4.85 16.56 5.71
N LYS A 24 -4.50 15.38 5.20
CA LYS A 24 -4.27 14.15 5.97
C LYS A 24 -2.79 13.75 6.04
N THR A 25 -1.89 14.66 5.71
CA THR A 25 -0.43 14.39 5.68
C THR A 25 0.17 14.03 7.04
N GLY A 26 -0.54 14.25 8.14
CA GLY A 26 -0.18 13.66 9.44
C GLY A 26 -0.08 12.13 9.45
N LEU A 27 -0.69 11.44 8.47
CA LEU A 27 -0.49 10.02 8.25
C LEU A 27 0.97 9.71 7.85
N ILE A 28 1.59 10.57 7.04
CA ILE A 28 2.99 10.41 6.60
C ILE A 28 3.93 10.43 7.81
N GLU A 29 3.71 11.35 8.76
CA GLU A 29 4.49 11.38 10.00
C GLU A 29 4.41 10.06 10.77
N LYS A 30 3.21 9.48 10.86
CA LYS A 30 2.99 8.18 11.51
C LYS A 30 3.66 7.03 10.76
N THR A 31 3.58 7.02 9.43
CA THR A 31 4.23 6.00 8.62
C THR A 31 5.76 6.15 8.63
N ASN A 32 6.30 7.37 8.61
CA ASN A 32 7.72 7.63 8.75
C ASN A 32 8.29 7.06 10.05
N ALA A 33 7.56 7.22 11.16
CA ALA A 33 8.00 6.73 12.48
C ALA A 33 8.14 5.20 12.56
N VAL A 34 7.49 4.45 11.68
CA VAL A 34 7.50 2.98 11.71
C VAL A 34 8.25 2.34 10.55
N LEU A 35 8.73 3.13 9.58
CA LEU A 35 9.55 2.62 8.47
C LEU A 35 10.72 1.79 8.97
N ASN A 36 10.94 0.62 8.35
CA ASN A 36 12.02 -0.31 8.67
C ASN A 36 12.03 -0.80 10.14
N THR A 37 10.91 -0.67 10.86
CA THR A 37 10.74 -1.22 12.22
C THR A 37 9.87 -2.48 12.20
N ARG A 38 9.70 -3.14 13.34
CA ARG A 38 8.75 -4.25 13.47
C ARG A 38 7.29 -3.81 13.35
N GLN A 39 7.00 -2.51 13.51
CA GLN A 39 5.67 -1.90 13.40
C GLN A 39 5.32 -1.41 11.98
N LYS A 40 6.15 -1.74 10.99
CA LYS A 40 6.02 -1.33 9.58
C LYS A 40 4.77 -1.85 8.85
N PHE A 41 3.93 -2.63 9.51
CA PHE A 41 2.71 -3.21 8.94
C PHE A 41 1.48 -2.48 9.49
N ILE A 42 0.85 -1.66 8.65
CA ILE A 42 -0.31 -0.83 9.02
C ILE A 42 -1.51 -1.24 8.18
N CYS A 43 -2.65 -1.47 8.81
CA CYS A 43 -3.92 -1.62 8.13
C CYS A 43 -4.93 -0.58 8.61
N VAL A 44 -5.60 0.09 7.67
CA VAL A 44 -6.63 1.08 7.95
C VAL A 44 -7.98 0.59 7.44
N SER A 45 -8.88 0.26 8.38
CA SER A 45 -10.23 -0.22 8.08
C SER A 45 -11.24 0.91 8.28
N ARG A 46 -11.83 1.41 7.18
CA ARG A 46 -12.81 2.49 7.20
C ARG A 46 -13.91 2.28 6.16
N PRO A 47 -15.13 2.80 6.38
CA PRO A 47 -16.20 2.75 5.39
C PRO A 47 -15.79 3.34 4.03
N ARG A 48 -16.60 3.08 3.02
CA ARG A 48 -16.43 3.73 1.70
C ARG A 48 -16.51 5.25 1.83
N ARG A 49 -15.80 5.96 0.94
CA ARG A 49 -15.77 7.43 0.83
C ARG A 49 -15.09 8.17 1.99
N PHE A 50 -14.31 7.48 2.82
CA PHE A 50 -13.46 8.08 3.86
C PHE A 50 -12.03 8.40 3.40
N GLY A 51 -11.78 8.45 2.09
CA GLY A 51 -10.50 8.88 1.52
C GLY A 51 -9.35 7.88 1.68
N LYS A 52 -9.65 6.57 1.72
CA LYS A 52 -8.62 5.51 1.83
C LYS A 52 -7.68 5.50 0.63
N SER A 53 -8.24 5.48 -0.58
CA SER A 53 -7.46 5.49 -1.83
C SER A 53 -6.67 6.79 -1.97
N MET A 54 -7.26 7.95 -1.62
CA MET A 54 -6.54 9.22 -1.57
C MET A 54 -5.34 9.19 -0.60
N ALA A 55 -5.47 8.51 0.54
CA ALA A 55 -4.37 8.33 1.48
C ALA A 55 -3.27 7.44 0.88
N ALA A 56 -3.62 6.38 0.16
CA ALA A 56 -2.67 5.54 -0.56
C ALA A 56 -1.97 6.31 -1.69
N ASP A 57 -2.70 7.15 -2.44
CA ASP A 57 -2.14 8.03 -3.48
C ASP A 57 -1.16 9.06 -2.88
N MET A 58 -1.50 9.65 -1.75
CA MET A 58 -0.64 10.58 -1.02
C MET A 58 0.65 9.91 -0.55
N LEU A 59 0.56 8.70 0.02
CA LEU A 59 1.74 7.93 0.44
C LEU A 59 2.59 7.53 -0.76
N ALA A 60 1.97 7.13 -1.88
CA ALA A 60 2.68 6.84 -3.12
C ALA A 60 3.47 8.05 -3.58
N ALA A 61 2.82 9.21 -3.74
CA ALA A 61 3.45 10.45 -4.15
C ALA A 61 4.61 10.88 -3.24
N TYR A 62 4.46 10.65 -1.93
CA TYR A 62 5.49 11.05 -0.98
C TYR A 62 6.72 10.16 -0.99
N TYR A 63 6.53 8.83 -1.05
CA TYR A 63 7.64 7.89 -0.96
C TYR A 63 8.32 7.59 -2.29
N ASP A 64 7.59 7.72 -3.42
CA ASP A 64 8.05 7.33 -4.76
C ASP A 64 9.30 8.09 -5.19
N ARG A 65 10.39 7.34 -5.43
CA ARG A 65 11.65 7.91 -5.92
C ARG A 65 11.68 8.17 -7.44
N GLY A 66 10.66 7.71 -8.16
CA GLY A 66 10.58 7.84 -9.60
C GLY A 66 10.39 9.27 -10.10
N GLU A 67 9.94 10.17 -9.21
CA GLU A 67 9.74 11.59 -9.52
C GLU A 67 9.96 12.49 -8.30
N ASN A 68 10.13 13.79 -8.54
CA ASN A 68 10.22 14.79 -7.48
C ASN A 68 8.83 15.39 -7.20
N SER A 69 8.22 15.00 -6.09
CA SER A 69 6.90 15.45 -5.65
C SER A 69 6.94 16.55 -4.58
N ALA A 70 8.10 17.11 -4.24
CA ALA A 70 8.28 18.05 -3.12
C ALA A 70 7.32 19.26 -3.19
N SER A 71 7.04 19.77 -4.39
CA SER A 71 6.13 20.91 -4.59
C SER A 71 4.70 20.63 -4.14
N LEU A 72 4.23 19.37 -4.22
CA LEU A 72 2.88 18.97 -3.82
C LEU A 72 2.67 19.04 -2.29
N PHE A 73 3.74 18.95 -1.53
CA PHE A 73 3.69 18.92 -0.06
C PHE A 73 4.07 20.27 0.58
N SER A 74 4.52 21.27 -0.20
CA SER A 74 5.10 22.52 0.30
C SER A 74 4.17 23.34 1.21
N SER A 75 2.86 23.26 1.01
CA SER A 75 1.84 23.95 1.81
C SER A 75 1.15 23.05 2.84
N LEU A 76 1.51 21.78 2.90
CA LEU A 76 0.85 20.79 3.74
C LEU A 76 1.56 20.59 5.08
N LYS A 77 0.85 20.10 6.09
CA LYS A 77 1.36 19.94 7.47
C LYS A 77 2.66 19.15 7.55
N ILE A 78 2.82 18.11 6.73
CA ILE A 78 4.00 17.26 6.72
C ILE A 78 5.29 18.03 6.40
N HIS A 79 5.20 19.10 5.63
CA HIS A 79 6.36 19.91 5.23
C HIS A 79 7.15 20.44 6.44
N TYR A 80 6.46 20.71 7.54
CA TYR A 80 7.02 21.26 8.77
C TYR A 80 7.49 20.19 9.77
N VAL A 81 7.35 18.92 9.44
CA VAL A 81 7.76 17.80 10.30
C VAL A 81 9.20 17.43 10.02
N SER A 82 10.00 17.20 11.08
CA SER A 82 11.44 16.94 10.98
C SER A 82 11.80 15.73 10.09
N SER A 83 10.93 14.70 10.05
CA SER A 83 11.14 13.50 9.23
C SER A 83 10.81 13.71 7.75
N TYR A 84 10.25 14.86 7.33
CA TYR A 84 9.78 15.10 5.98
C TYR A 84 10.86 14.86 4.93
N GLN A 85 11.99 15.57 5.03
CA GLN A 85 13.07 15.50 4.04
C GLN A 85 13.78 14.15 4.03
N GLN A 86 13.78 13.44 5.14
CA GLN A 86 14.49 12.17 5.30
C GLN A 86 13.90 11.07 4.41
N HIS A 87 12.60 11.10 4.19
CA HIS A 87 11.88 10.01 3.54
C HIS A 87 11.20 10.40 2.22
N LEU A 88 11.14 11.72 1.92
CA LEU A 88 10.54 12.21 0.68
C LEU A 88 11.29 11.66 -0.55
N ASN A 89 10.57 10.98 -1.43
CA ASN A 89 11.07 10.40 -2.68
C ASN A 89 12.30 9.45 -2.50
N GLN A 90 12.29 8.65 -1.44
CA GLN A 90 13.44 7.78 -1.11
C GLN A 90 13.21 6.30 -1.38
N TYR A 91 12.00 5.86 -1.70
CA TYR A 91 11.65 4.45 -1.78
C TYR A 91 11.15 4.04 -3.16
N ASP A 92 11.35 2.77 -3.51
CA ASP A 92 10.60 2.15 -4.58
C ASP A 92 9.21 1.79 -4.03
N VAL A 93 8.15 2.27 -4.69
CA VAL A 93 6.77 2.11 -4.24
C VAL A 93 6.06 1.10 -5.11
N ILE A 94 5.48 0.06 -4.49
CA ILE A 94 4.51 -0.81 -5.14
C ILE A 94 3.12 -0.41 -4.67
N LYS A 95 2.24 -0.07 -5.61
CA LYS A 95 0.85 0.26 -5.30
C LYS A 95 -0.09 -0.62 -6.11
N VAL A 96 -0.97 -1.35 -5.43
CA VAL A 96 -1.95 -2.24 -6.03
C VAL A 96 -3.34 -2.00 -5.46
N ASN A 97 -4.36 -2.10 -6.32
CA ASN A 97 -5.76 -2.20 -5.92
C ASN A 97 -6.23 -3.63 -6.15
N MET A 98 -6.54 -4.36 -5.07
CA MET A 98 -6.92 -5.77 -5.18
C MET A 98 -8.27 -5.96 -5.87
N GLN A 99 -9.19 -4.99 -5.79
CA GLN A 99 -10.46 -5.05 -6.50
C GLN A 99 -10.29 -5.00 -8.02
N GLU A 100 -9.27 -4.30 -8.52
CA GLU A 100 -8.94 -4.26 -9.95
C GLU A 100 -8.64 -5.68 -10.47
N PHE A 101 -7.72 -6.39 -9.83
CA PHE A 101 -7.35 -7.75 -10.22
C PHE A 101 -8.51 -8.73 -10.09
N LEU A 102 -9.30 -8.60 -9.02
CA LEU A 102 -10.48 -9.43 -8.81
C LEU A 102 -11.50 -9.25 -9.94
N SER A 103 -11.67 -8.02 -10.42
CA SER A 103 -12.63 -7.69 -11.48
C SER A 103 -12.21 -8.20 -12.86
N MET A 104 -10.93 -8.45 -13.08
CA MET A 104 -10.37 -8.94 -14.35
C MET A 104 -10.26 -10.47 -14.42
N THR A 105 -10.61 -11.20 -13.36
CA THR A 105 -10.38 -12.64 -13.25
C THR A 105 -11.62 -13.37 -12.76
N HIS A 106 -11.67 -14.68 -12.98
CA HIS A 106 -12.82 -15.52 -12.63
C HIS A 106 -12.56 -16.44 -11.42
N SER A 107 -11.32 -16.45 -10.93
CA SER A 107 -10.93 -17.28 -9.78
C SER A 107 -9.82 -16.61 -8.96
N MET A 108 -9.65 -17.06 -7.71
CA MET A 108 -8.58 -16.62 -6.84
C MET A 108 -7.19 -16.97 -7.39
N ASP A 109 -7.04 -18.16 -7.92
CA ASP A 109 -5.75 -18.62 -8.47
C ASP A 109 -5.35 -17.77 -9.68
N GLU A 110 -6.31 -17.41 -10.51
CA GLU A 110 -6.12 -16.53 -11.67
C GLU A 110 -5.75 -15.10 -11.23
N MET A 111 -6.45 -14.57 -10.24
CA MET A 111 -6.17 -13.25 -9.65
C MET A 111 -4.74 -13.18 -9.10
N LEU A 112 -4.34 -14.14 -8.26
CA LEU A 112 -2.99 -14.17 -7.68
C LEU A 112 -1.90 -14.37 -8.74
N THR A 113 -2.19 -15.17 -9.77
CA THR A 113 -1.27 -15.38 -10.90
C THR A 113 -1.09 -14.09 -11.70
N MET A 114 -2.18 -13.40 -12.02
CA MET A 114 -2.16 -12.12 -12.75
C MET A 114 -1.43 -11.04 -11.96
N LEU A 115 -1.76 -10.87 -10.68
CA LEU A 115 -1.09 -9.92 -9.79
C LEU A 115 0.43 -10.14 -9.77
N GLN A 116 0.85 -11.38 -9.54
CA GLN A 116 2.28 -11.70 -9.51
C GLN A 116 2.96 -11.44 -10.86
N LYS A 117 2.32 -11.85 -11.96
CA LYS A 117 2.85 -11.65 -13.32
C LYS A 117 3.06 -10.17 -13.63
N TYR A 118 2.10 -9.30 -13.30
CA TYR A 118 2.19 -7.88 -13.60
C TYR A 118 3.23 -7.17 -12.72
N LEU A 119 3.29 -7.52 -11.44
CA LEU A 119 4.33 -6.99 -10.56
C LEU A 119 5.73 -7.44 -10.98
N VAL A 120 5.90 -8.72 -11.35
CA VAL A 120 7.18 -9.23 -11.84
C VAL A 120 7.59 -8.53 -13.12
N PHE A 121 6.65 -8.27 -14.03
CA PHE A 121 6.92 -7.54 -15.27
C PHE A 121 7.48 -6.14 -14.96
N ASP A 122 6.77 -5.33 -14.17
CA ASP A 122 7.23 -3.98 -13.80
C ASP A 122 8.59 -4.00 -13.08
N LEU A 123 8.77 -4.94 -12.14
CA LEU A 123 10.02 -5.07 -11.38
C LEU A 123 11.20 -5.46 -12.27
N THR A 124 11.03 -6.45 -13.15
CA THR A 124 12.12 -6.93 -14.00
C THR A 124 12.48 -5.96 -15.11
N ASP A 125 11.50 -5.18 -15.60
CA ASP A 125 11.72 -4.10 -16.55
C ASP A 125 12.48 -2.93 -15.92
N HIS A 126 12.12 -2.56 -14.70
CA HIS A 126 12.79 -1.46 -13.99
C HIS A 126 14.21 -1.82 -13.52
N PHE A 127 14.41 -3.05 -13.03
CA PHE A 127 15.69 -3.51 -12.47
C PHE A 127 16.49 -4.39 -13.44
N GLN A 128 16.72 -3.92 -14.66
CA GLN A 128 17.39 -4.67 -15.73
C GLN A 128 18.81 -5.17 -15.36
N ASN A 129 19.50 -4.49 -14.45
CA ASN A 129 20.85 -4.84 -14.00
C ASN A 129 20.86 -5.91 -12.88
N VAL A 130 19.71 -6.47 -12.52
CA VAL A 130 19.59 -7.53 -11.53
C VAL A 130 19.47 -8.88 -12.24
N ARG A 131 20.28 -9.85 -11.80
CA ARG A 131 20.15 -11.25 -12.25
C ARG A 131 19.11 -11.94 -11.39
N PHE A 132 18.01 -12.31 -12.00
CA PHE A 132 16.89 -13.00 -11.34
C PHE A 132 17.09 -14.52 -11.38
N ARG A 133 16.91 -15.20 -10.24
CA ARG A 133 16.94 -16.66 -10.12
C ARG A 133 15.69 -17.31 -10.70
N ASP A 134 14.53 -16.70 -10.45
CA ASP A 134 13.22 -17.14 -10.94
C ASP A 134 12.34 -15.94 -11.23
N LYS A 135 12.07 -15.68 -12.51
CA LYS A 135 11.21 -14.60 -12.98
C LYS A 135 9.71 -14.92 -12.88
N ASN A 136 9.33 -16.12 -12.45
CA ASN A 136 7.93 -16.50 -12.26
C ASN A 136 7.49 -16.38 -10.79
N ASN A 137 8.41 -16.05 -9.89
CA ASN A 137 8.15 -15.96 -8.46
C ASN A 137 8.42 -14.53 -7.96
N LEU A 138 7.32 -13.79 -7.68
CA LEU A 138 7.38 -12.41 -7.20
C LEU A 138 8.28 -12.25 -5.96
N ILE A 139 8.15 -13.16 -4.99
CA ILE A 139 8.91 -13.09 -3.73
C ILE A 139 10.41 -13.27 -4.01
N GLN A 140 10.77 -14.18 -4.92
CA GLN A 140 12.16 -14.39 -5.29
C GLN A 140 12.72 -13.18 -6.07
N VAL A 141 11.94 -12.62 -6.99
CA VAL A 141 12.31 -11.40 -7.72
C VAL A 141 12.61 -10.25 -6.75
N MET A 142 11.75 -10.00 -5.77
CA MET A 142 11.94 -8.93 -4.79
C MET A 142 13.15 -9.19 -3.88
N LYS A 143 13.41 -10.45 -3.50
CA LYS A 143 14.62 -10.82 -2.75
C LYS A 143 15.91 -10.59 -3.56
N ASP A 144 15.90 -10.92 -4.86
CA ASP A 144 17.06 -10.73 -5.72
C ASP A 144 17.36 -9.23 -5.94
N ILE A 145 16.30 -8.39 -6.07
CA ILE A 145 16.45 -6.94 -6.13
C ILE A 145 17.08 -6.42 -4.83
N TYR A 146 16.51 -6.79 -3.68
CA TYR A 146 17.00 -6.33 -2.39
C TYR A 146 18.46 -6.75 -2.16
N ALA A 147 18.78 -8.02 -2.42
CA ALA A 147 20.15 -8.53 -2.29
C ALA A 147 21.16 -7.78 -3.16
N LYS A 148 20.78 -7.34 -4.35
CA LYS A 148 21.65 -6.63 -5.29
C LYS A 148 21.76 -5.14 -4.98
N THR A 149 20.65 -4.50 -4.55
CA THR A 149 20.52 -3.03 -4.49
C THR A 149 20.45 -2.48 -3.07
N ASN A 150 20.20 -3.33 -2.08
CA ASN A 150 19.85 -2.96 -0.69
C ASN A 150 18.65 -1.99 -0.61
N ARG A 151 17.77 -1.99 -1.62
CA ARG A 151 16.60 -1.13 -1.69
C ARG A 151 15.38 -1.90 -1.20
N SER A 152 14.73 -1.36 -0.18
CA SER A 152 13.46 -1.87 0.32
C SER A 152 12.28 -1.09 -0.27
N PHE A 153 11.11 -1.72 -0.26
CA PHE A 153 9.90 -1.22 -0.88
C PHE A 153 8.90 -0.69 0.14
N VAL A 154 8.21 0.37 -0.22
CA VAL A 154 6.93 0.75 0.38
C VAL A 154 5.82 0.07 -0.42
N ILE A 155 5.05 -0.78 0.21
CA ILE A 155 4.00 -1.58 -0.43
C ILE A 155 2.64 -1.07 0.04
N LEU A 156 1.85 -0.56 -0.90
CA LEU A 156 0.53 0.03 -0.68
C LEU A 156 -0.53 -0.87 -1.32
N ILE A 157 -1.43 -1.43 -0.50
CA ILE A 157 -2.48 -2.35 -0.94
C ILE A 157 -3.83 -1.73 -0.64
N ASP A 158 -4.54 -1.29 -1.67
CA ASP A 158 -5.90 -0.77 -1.52
C ASP A 158 -6.93 -1.89 -1.75
N GLU A 159 -8.07 -1.78 -1.06
CA GLU A 159 -9.21 -2.73 -1.12
C GLU A 159 -8.77 -4.18 -0.80
N TRP A 160 -7.83 -4.37 0.19
CA TRP A 160 -7.30 -5.69 0.54
C TRP A 160 -8.39 -6.72 0.85
N ASP A 161 -9.53 -6.26 1.32
CA ASP A 161 -10.65 -7.08 1.79
C ASP A 161 -11.70 -7.41 0.70
N CYS A 162 -11.45 -7.00 -0.55
CA CYS A 162 -12.41 -7.20 -1.65
C CYS A 162 -12.83 -8.67 -1.79
N LEU A 163 -11.89 -9.59 -1.62
CA LEU A 163 -12.14 -11.02 -1.67
C LEU A 163 -13.16 -11.50 -0.64
N PHE A 164 -13.04 -11.00 0.59
CA PHE A 164 -13.94 -11.40 1.69
C PHE A 164 -15.36 -10.87 1.48
N ARG A 165 -15.51 -9.84 0.66
CA ARG A 165 -16.81 -9.29 0.26
C ARG A 165 -17.45 -10.06 -0.88
N GLU A 166 -16.64 -10.54 -1.84
CA GLU A 166 -17.10 -11.26 -3.03
C GLU A 166 -17.22 -12.78 -2.81
N TYR A 167 -16.23 -13.39 -2.14
CA TYR A 167 -16.14 -14.83 -1.89
C TYR A 167 -16.42 -15.17 -0.41
N GLN A 168 -17.54 -14.68 0.15
CA GLN A 168 -17.86 -14.79 1.58
C GLN A 168 -17.90 -16.23 2.11
N GLN A 169 -18.30 -17.19 1.30
CA GLN A 169 -18.45 -18.60 1.68
C GLN A 169 -17.27 -19.48 1.24
N ASN A 170 -16.34 -18.96 0.45
CA ASN A 170 -15.21 -19.73 -0.07
C ASN A 170 -13.98 -19.61 0.84
N GLN A 171 -13.95 -20.42 1.90
CA GLN A 171 -12.86 -20.39 2.88
C GLN A 171 -11.50 -20.76 2.28
N ASP A 172 -11.46 -21.65 1.30
CA ASP A 172 -10.21 -22.05 0.63
C ASP A 172 -9.59 -20.89 -0.16
N ALA A 173 -10.40 -20.14 -0.91
CA ALA A 173 -9.96 -18.94 -1.60
C ALA A 173 -9.46 -17.87 -0.62
N GLN A 174 -10.20 -17.66 0.47
CA GLN A 174 -9.80 -16.71 1.53
C GLN A 174 -8.47 -17.12 2.18
N LYS A 175 -8.29 -18.40 2.47
CA LYS A 175 -7.03 -18.93 3.04
C LYS A 175 -5.87 -18.76 2.08
N LYS A 176 -6.01 -19.14 0.80
CA LYS A 176 -4.97 -18.96 -0.22
C LYS A 176 -4.53 -17.50 -0.34
N TYR A 177 -5.48 -16.58 -0.32
CA TYR A 177 -5.19 -15.15 -0.40
C TYR A 177 -4.41 -14.65 0.83
N LEU A 178 -4.85 -15.02 2.04
CA LEU A 178 -4.15 -14.66 3.27
C LEU A 178 -2.74 -15.27 3.33
N ASP A 179 -2.58 -16.51 2.91
CA ASP A 179 -1.29 -17.19 2.85
C ASP A 179 -0.36 -16.49 1.84
N PHE A 180 -0.88 -16.04 0.70
CA PHE A 180 -0.12 -15.24 -0.26
C PHE A 180 0.33 -13.91 0.35
N LEU A 181 -0.56 -13.12 0.94
CA LEU A 181 -0.19 -11.84 1.57
C LEU A 181 0.86 -12.04 2.67
N ARG A 182 0.68 -13.08 3.49
CA ARG A 182 1.66 -13.44 4.51
C ARG A 182 3.02 -13.79 3.91
N ALA A 183 3.05 -14.65 2.89
CA ALA A 183 4.28 -15.06 2.23
C ALA A 183 5.01 -13.90 1.55
N TRP A 184 4.25 -12.95 0.99
CA TRP A 184 4.78 -11.77 0.31
C TRP A 184 5.36 -10.76 1.29
N LEU A 185 4.69 -10.52 2.45
CA LEU A 185 4.99 -9.38 3.30
C LEU A 185 5.75 -9.75 4.58
N LYS A 186 5.38 -10.88 5.23
CA LYS A 186 5.86 -11.19 6.59
C LYS A 186 7.33 -11.60 6.56
N ASP A 187 8.10 -11.06 7.51
CA ASP A 187 9.52 -11.38 7.73
C ASP A 187 10.38 -11.23 6.45
N LYS A 188 10.13 -10.12 5.71
CA LYS A 188 10.87 -9.78 4.50
C LYS A 188 11.71 -8.51 4.69
N ASP A 189 13.00 -8.62 4.41
CA ASP A 189 13.95 -7.49 4.49
C ASP A 189 13.67 -6.45 3.40
N TYR A 190 13.10 -6.87 2.26
CA TYR A 190 12.73 -5.95 1.19
C TYR A 190 11.49 -5.09 1.50
N VAL A 191 10.81 -5.28 2.62
CA VAL A 191 9.66 -4.45 3.02
C VAL A 191 10.12 -3.36 3.97
N ALA A 192 10.06 -2.10 3.55
CA ALA A 192 10.24 -0.92 4.40
C ALA A 192 8.96 -0.55 5.15
N LEU A 193 7.82 -0.62 4.45
CA LEU A 193 6.47 -0.35 4.96
C LEU A 193 5.48 -1.20 4.15
N ALA A 194 4.50 -1.79 4.82
CA ALA A 194 3.30 -2.33 4.19
C ALA A 194 2.08 -1.60 4.75
N TYR A 195 1.37 -0.88 3.89
CA TYR A 195 0.17 -0.14 4.24
C TYR A 195 -1.02 -0.72 3.46
N MET A 196 -2.01 -1.21 4.18
CA MET A 196 -3.22 -1.77 3.59
C MET A 196 -4.44 -0.94 3.94
N THR A 197 -5.36 -0.80 3.00
CA THR A 197 -6.67 -0.20 3.25
C THR A 197 -7.81 -1.13 2.84
N GLY A 198 -8.90 -1.08 3.62
CA GLY A 198 -10.10 -1.85 3.37
C GLY A 198 -11.31 -1.32 4.13
N ILE A 199 -12.42 -2.02 4.01
CA ILE A 199 -13.66 -1.75 4.74
C ILE A 199 -13.73 -2.67 5.97
N LEU A 200 -13.34 -3.93 5.78
CA LEU A 200 -13.46 -4.96 6.80
C LEU A 200 -12.22 -4.99 7.72
N PRO A 201 -12.41 -5.19 9.02
CA PRO A 201 -11.30 -5.31 9.94
C PRO A 201 -10.55 -6.64 9.75
N ILE A 202 -9.20 -6.60 9.83
CA ILE A 202 -8.36 -7.80 9.74
C ILE A 202 -8.71 -8.81 10.82
N LYS A 203 -8.96 -8.36 12.06
CA LYS A 203 -9.24 -9.23 13.21
C LYS A 203 -10.43 -10.15 13.00
N LYS A 204 -11.39 -9.77 12.18
CA LYS A 204 -12.57 -10.58 11.89
C LYS A 204 -12.28 -11.75 10.96
N TYR A 205 -11.37 -11.58 10.01
CA TYR A 205 -11.09 -12.52 8.93
C TYR A 205 -9.70 -13.14 9.00
N GLY A 206 -8.75 -12.45 9.64
CA GLY A 206 -7.40 -12.95 9.91
C GLY A 206 -7.28 -13.77 11.18
N SER A 207 -8.39 -14.35 11.69
CA SER A 207 -8.51 -15.06 12.97
C SER A 207 -7.51 -16.21 13.16
N HIS A 208 -6.81 -16.64 12.13
CA HIS A 208 -5.85 -17.73 12.16
C HIS A 208 -4.41 -17.27 11.86
N SER A 209 -3.95 -16.20 12.52
CA SER A 209 -2.53 -15.79 12.53
C SER A 209 -1.90 -15.32 11.20
N ALA A 210 -2.56 -15.38 10.07
CA ALA A 210 -1.92 -15.08 8.77
C ALA A 210 -1.42 -13.62 8.68
N LEU A 211 -2.21 -12.65 9.13
CA LEU A 211 -1.90 -11.21 9.08
C LEU A 211 -1.73 -10.58 10.48
N ASN A 212 -1.33 -11.35 11.48
CA ASN A 212 -1.15 -10.88 12.85
C ASN A 212 -0.02 -9.85 13.02
N MET A 213 0.83 -9.66 12.00
CA MET A 213 1.86 -8.63 12.01
C MET A 213 1.31 -7.22 11.80
N PHE A 214 0.10 -7.06 11.26
CA PHE A 214 -0.49 -5.75 11.02
C PHE A 214 -1.06 -5.11 12.29
N THR A 215 -0.68 -3.85 12.52
CA THR A 215 -1.38 -2.97 13.46
C THR A 215 -2.60 -2.38 12.75
N GLU A 216 -3.79 -2.65 13.31
CA GLU A 216 -5.04 -2.21 12.72
C GLU A 216 -5.53 -0.89 13.34
N TYR A 217 -5.92 0.03 12.47
CA TYR A 217 -6.56 1.30 12.82
C TYR A 217 -7.97 1.36 12.22
N SER A 218 -8.96 1.45 13.10
CA SER A 218 -10.38 1.52 12.72
C SER A 218 -10.98 2.90 13.00
N MET A 219 -12.29 3.04 12.83
CA MET A 219 -13.05 4.28 13.16
C MET A 219 -12.88 4.71 14.62
N THR A 220 -12.69 3.76 15.52
CA THR A 220 -12.54 4.02 16.97
C THR A 220 -11.10 4.28 17.38
N CYS A 221 -10.13 4.01 16.49
CA CYS A 221 -8.71 4.24 16.74
C CYS A 221 -8.20 5.32 15.79
N LEU A 222 -7.92 6.49 16.32
CA LEU A 222 -7.52 7.66 15.55
C LEU A 222 -6.04 7.56 15.15
N LEU A 223 -5.77 7.16 13.91
CA LEU A 223 -4.43 7.27 13.32
C LEU A 223 -4.13 8.74 12.96
N TYR A 224 -5.16 9.48 12.57
CA TYR A 224 -5.13 10.93 12.31
C TYR A 224 -6.50 11.55 12.61
N THR A 225 -6.51 12.76 13.13
CA THR A 225 -7.70 13.44 13.70
C THR A 225 -8.41 14.38 12.73
N SER A 226 -8.15 14.31 11.43
CA SER A 226 -8.79 15.21 10.47
C SER A 226 -10.20 14.70 10.13
N PRO A 227 -11.23 15.56 10.14
CA PRO A 227 -12.57 15.19 9.73
C PRO A 227 -12.60 14.78 8.25
N SER A 228 -13.56 13.92 7.90
CA SER A 228 -13.85 13.63 6.50
C SER A 228 -14.50 14.84 5.84
N PRO A 229 -14.35 15.04 4.50
CA PRO A 229 -15.13 16.06 3.78
C PRO A 229 -16.64 15.97 4.01
N ARG A 230 -17.18 14.81 4.36
CA ARG A 230 -18.58 14.61 4.74
C ARG A 230 -18.92 15.14 6.13
N ASP A 231 -17.97 15.11 7.06
CA ASP A 231 -18.18 15.63 8.41
C ASP A 231 -18.28 17.17 8.40
N LEU A 232 -17.73 17.80 7.35
CA LEU A 232 -17.79 19.25 7.13
C LEU A 232 -19.08 19.70 6.43
N SER A 233 -19.84 18.80 5.82
CA SER A 233 -21.08 19.12 5.07
C SER A 233 -22.36 19.04 5.91
N THR A 234 -22.25 18.68 7.19
CA THR A 234 -23.39 18.50 8.11
C THR A 234 -23.47 19.57 9.20
N SER A 235 -22.73 20.67 9.04
CA SER A 235 -22.80 21.83 9.95
C SER A 235 -23.44 23.04 9.28
#